data_dac7ae08a6771ded69378721417e19f4
#
_entry.id   dac7ae08a6771ded69378721417e19f4
#
_cell.length_a   1.000
_cell.length_b   1.000
_cell.length_c   1.000
_cell.angle_alpha   90.00
_cell.angle_beta   90.00
_cell.angle_gamma   90.00
#
_symmetry.space_group_name_H-M   'P 1'
#
loop_
_entity.id
_entity.type
_entity.pdbx_description
1 polymer ?
#
loop_
_entity_poly.entity_id
_entity_poly.type
_entity_poly.pdbx_seq_one_letter_code
_entity_poly.pdbx_strand_id
1 'polypeptide(L)'
;MRTSAAQLHEAIRQGQVIRDIVIDSARYDALDFSGGVFERVSFVNAGMTRARFGDAVFNGCRFQRVDLTQADLTNCVFEQCSLDDVCVAQGNLNGCVMNATQAAGTDFSGAQADGFSCIKSDLSDCRFHDGRIEAAVFCETRLAGADFTRAEVRKAVFYQLDLTQLRLADASFHDTVFAESSLVGQQMRGQRMHRCQFVRADLRDADFTAANLAYCNFHGAKLSGARLDGVDAPFSIFYEADGQGAACRDAALSDSIWVQADIRNVDFSGSKLDRAVLQHAQCNGTRFSRTSLEGSDFSYANLTGAEFDDACFARTGFHGAISPDIAWRAHPGAIERDQELADAQAWSRRRDERSERDDR
;
A
#
# COMPACT_ATOMS: atom_id res chain seq x y z
N MET A 1 -17.22 43.27 -11.89
CA MET A 1 -18.70 43.08 -11.91
C MET A 1 -19.03 41.86 -11.06
N ARG A 2 -20.00 41.97 -10.14
CA ARG A 2 -20.44 40.75 -9.42
C ARG A 2 -21.35 39.98 -10.36
N THR A 3 -20.89 38.84 -10.87
CA THR A 3 -21.70 37.94 -11.69
C THR A 3 -22.75 37.29 -10.79
N SER A 4 -24.03 37.42 -11.10
CA SER A 4 -25.09 36.81 -10.32
C SER A 4 -25.16 35.28 -10.58
N ALA A 5 -25.70 34.50 -9.61
CA ALA A 5 -25.93 33.08 -9.79
C ALA A 5 -26.75 32.77 -11.06
N ALA A 6 -27.77 33.58 -11.34
CA ALA A 6 -28.61 33.41 -12.52
C ALA A 6 -27.83 33.61 -13.84
N GLN A 7 -26.89 34.57 -13.88
CA GLN A 7 -26.05 34.82 -15.06
C GLN A 7 -25.07 33.65 -15.28
N LEU A 8 -24.47 33.13 -14.22
CA LEU A 8 -23.59 31.95 -14.29
C LEU A 8 -24.37 30.72 -14.78
N HIS A 9 -25.52 30.46 -14.19
CA HIS A 9 -26.36 29.34 -14.56
C HIS A 9 -26.80 29.39 -16.03
N GLU A 10 -27.23 30.58 -16.53
CA GLU A 10 -27.61 30.77 -17.93
C GLU A 10 -26.41 30.56 -18.87
N ALA A 11 -25.24 31.08 -18.53
CA ALA A 11 -24.03 30.89 -19.32
C ALA A 11 -23.66 29.42 -19.43
N ILE A 12 -23.75 28.63 -18.33
CA ILE A 12 -23.51 27.19 -18.32
C ILE A 12 -24.53 26.46 -19.21
N ARG A 13 -25.82 26.77 -19.08
CA ARG A 13 -26.86 26.16 -19.92
C ARG A 13 -26.64 26.41 -21.42
N GLN A 14 -26.05 27.54 -21.77
CA GLN A 14 -25.72 27.90 -23.16
C GLN A 14 -24.36 27.29 -23.60
N GLY A 15 -23.70 26.51 -22.77
CA GLY A 15 -22.38 25.94 -23.06
C GLY A 15 -21.27 27.00 -23.17
N GLN A 16 -21.45 28.16 -22.54
CA GLN A 16 -20.43 29.20 -22.55
C GLN A 16 -19.34 28.92 -21.55
N VAL A 17 -18.09 29.18 -21.96
CA VAL A 17 -16.95 29.11 -21.05
C VAL A 17 -16.92 30.35 -20.17
N ILE A 18 -16.91 30.15 -18.87
CA ILE A 18 -16.78 31.22 -17.88
C ILE A 18 -15.28 31.45 -17.64
N ARG A 19 -14.79 32.64 -17.96
CA ARG A 19 -13.34 32.89 -17.89
C ARG A 19 -13.00 34.29 -17.34
N ASP A 20 -11.79 34.32 -16.73
CA ASP A 20 -11.14 35.58 -16.32
C ASP A 20 -11.98 36.45 -15.39
N ILE A 21 -12.79 35.87 -14.51
CA ILE A 21 -13.62 36.57 -13.55
C ILE A 21 -13.28 36.23 -12.12
N VAL A 22 -13.64 37.13 -11.21
CA VAL A 22 -13.55 36.89 -9.76
C VAL A 22 -14.98 36.78 -9.20
N ILE A 23 -15.25 35.71 -8.52
CA ILE A 23 -16.47 35.43 -7.78
C ILE A 23 -16.13 35.59 -6.30
N ASP A 24 -16.43 36.72 -5.71
CA ASP A 24 -16.06 37.05 -4.34
C ASP A 24 -17.29 37.19 -3.44
N SER A 25 -17.18 36.64 -2.23
CA SER A 25 -18.16 36.74 -1.13
C SER A 25 -19.58 36.37 -1.57
N ALA A 26 -19.70 35.40 -2.48
CA ALA A 26 -20.97 34.95 -3.02
C ALA A 26 -21.52 33.73 -2.29
N ARG A 27 -22.84 33.61 -2.25
CA ARG A 27 -23.55 32.44 -1.76
C ARG A 27 -24.22 31.71 -2.91
N TYR A 28 -23.74 30.48 -3.16
CA TYR A 28 -24.22 29.58 -4.22
C TYR A 28 -24.61 28.21 -3.67
N ASP A 29 -25.08 28.21 -2.43
CA ASP A 29 -25.45 26.98 -1.73
C ASP A 29 -26.56 26.24 -2.50
N ALA A 30 -26.38 24.94 -2.69
CA ALA A 30 -27.28 24.04 -3.41
C ALA A 30 -27.59 24.40 -4.87
N LEU A 31 -26.83 25.30 -5.48
CA LEU A 31 -26.99 25.65 -6.90
C LEU A 31 -26.36 24.60 -7.81
N ASP A 32 -26.85 24.60 -9.06
CA ASP A 32 -26.41 23.63 -10.07
C ASP A 32 -25.49 24.32 -11.09
N PHE A 33 -24.24 23.89 -11.12
CA PHE A 33 -23.18 24.31 -12.03
C PHE A 33 -22.66 23.12 -12.86
N SER A 34 -23.43 22.04 -12.95
CA SER A 34 -23.03 20.82 -13.65
C SER A 34 -22.72 21.11 -15.12
N GLY A 35 -21.63 20.48 -15.62
CA GLY A 35 -21.12 20.69 -16.97
C GLY A 35 -20.49 22.07 -17.22
N GLY A 36 -20.33 22.90 -16.19
CA GLY A 36 -19.72 24.22 -16.30
C GLY A 36 -18.23 24.12 -16.69
N VAL A 37 -17.79 24.99 -17.61
CA VAL A 37 -16.37 25.12 -17.97
C VAL A 37 -15.86 26.46 -17.46
N PHE A 38 -14.89 26.40 -16.54
CA PHE A 38 -14.31 27.54 -15.85
C PHE A 38 -12.80 27.64 -16.20
N GLU A 39 -12.40 28.77 -16.80
CA GLU A 39 -11.01 29.04 -17.13
C GLU A 39 -10.51 30.28 -16.39
N ARG A 40 -9.46 30.11 -15.57
CA ARG A 40 -8.84 31.22 -14.80
C ARG A 40 -9.85 32.01 -13.95
N VAL A 41 -10.82 31.28 -13.39
CA VAL A 41 -11.82 31.89 -12.48
C VAL A 41 -11.27 31.82 -11.06
N SER A 42 -11.42 32.94 -10.33
CA SER A 42 -11.08 33.00 -8.91
C SER A 42 -12.36 32.98 -8.07
N PHE A 43 -12.54 31.93 -7.29
CA PHE A 43 -13.58 31.83 -6.28
C PHE A 43 -12.98 32.23 -4.93
N VAL A 44 -13.48 33.32 -4.34
CA VAL A 44 -12.92 33.88 -3.10
C VAL A 44 -14.03 34.04 -2.07
N ASN A 45 -13.81 33.54 -0.84
CA ASN A 45 -14.80 33.64 0.25
C ASN A 45 -16.21 33.15 -0.14
N ALA A 46 -16.33 32.15 -1.03
CA ALA A 46 -17.61 31.74 -1.57
C ALA A 46 -18.20 30.55 -0.78
N GLY A 47 -19.51 30.63 -0.46
CA GLY A 47 -20.29 29.52 0.07
C GLY A 47 -20.95 28.77 -1.07
N MET A 48 -20.61 27.48 -1.19
CA MET A 48 -21.09 26.56 -2.23
C MET A 48 -21.50 25.21 -1.62
N THR A 49 -21.97 25.25 -0.39
CA THR A 49 -22.42 24.07 0.35
C THR A 49 -23.51 23.34 -0.43
N ARG A 50 -23.33 22.04 -0.65
CA ARG A 50 -24.26 21.20 -1.43
C ARG A 50 -24.46 21.65 -2.88
N ALA A 51 -23.60 22.51 -3.43
CA ALA A 51 -23.65 22.86 -4.84
C ALA A 51 -23.31 21.64 -5.72
N ARG A 52 -23.88 21.60 -6.90
CA ARG A 52 -23.63 20.53 -7.88
C ARG A 52 -22.72 21.04 -8.97
N PHE A 53 -21.62 20.33 -9.16
CA PHE A 53 -20.63 20.60 -10.19
C PHE A 53 -20.37 19.36 -11.08
N GLY A 54 -21.27 18.38 -11.05
CA GLY A 54 -21.07 17.15 -11.83
C GLY A 54 -20.60 17.45 -13.26
N ASP A 55 -19.55 16.75 -13.71
CA ASP A 55 -18.91 16.92 -15.03
C ASP A 55 -18.33 18.34 -15.31
N ALA A 56 -18.13 19.17 -14.29
CA ALA A 56 -17.54 20.49 -14.47
C ALA A 56 -16.01 20.42 -14.69
N VAL A 57 -15.50 21.38 -15.47
CA VAL A 57 -14.07 21.52 -15.75
C VAL A 57 -13.55 22.85 -15.23
N PHE A 58 -12.51 22.79 -14.40
CA PHE A 58 -11.79 23.93 -13.85
C PHE A 58 -10.36 23.93 -14.38
N ASN A 59 -10.01 24.91 -15.19
CA ASN A 59 -8.67 25.05 -15.76
C ASN A 59 -8.01 26.34 -15.27
N GLY A 60 -6.87 26.22 -14.56
CA GLY A 60 -6.15 27.36 -14.00
C GLY A 60 -6.96 28.18 -13.00
N CYS A 61 -7.96 27.56 -12.35
CA CYS A 61 -8.84 28.22 -11.41
C CYS A 61 -8.22 28.33 -10.02
N ARG A 62 -8.62 29.35 -9.28
CA ARG A 62 -8.23 29.54 -7.90
C ARG A 62 -9.43 29.51 -6.98
N PHE A 63 -9.36 28.66 -5.95
CA PHE A 63 -10.32 28.59 -4.85
C PHE A 63 -9.62 29.09 -3.59
N GLN A 64 -10.17 30.11 -2.96
CA GLN A 64 -9.59 30.67 -1.74
C GLN A 64 -10.68 30.89 -0.69
N ARG A 65 -10.57 30.18 0.44
CA ARG A 65 -11.58 30.18 1.51
C ARG A 65 -12.98 29.86 0.96
N VAL A 66 -13.10 28.74 0.26
CA VAL A 66 -14.35 28.28 -0.36
C VAL A 66 -14.91 27.12 0.42
N ASP A 67 -16.19 27.20 0.74
CA ASP A 67 -16.92 26.12 1.40
C ASP A 67 -17.71 25.30 0.36
N LEU A 68 -17.20 24.08 0.08
CA LEU A 68 -17.80 23.06 -0.79
C LEU A 68 -18.33 21.88 0.05
N THR A 69 -18.62 22.09 1.32
CA THR A 69 -19.16 21.02 2.19
C THR A 69 -20.35 20.34 1.54
N GLN A 70 -20.33 19.01 1.44
CA GLN A 70 -21.36 18.19 0.79
C GLN A 70 -21.60 18.52 -0.68
N ALA A 71 -20.68 19.21 -1.37
CA ALA A 71 -20.82 19.47 -2.80
C ALA A 71 -20.68 18.18 -3.61
N ASP A 72 -21.38 18.15 -4.75
CA ASP A 72 -21.24 17.09 -5.73
C ASP A 72 -20.21 17.51 -6.79
N LEU A 73 -19.05 16.88 -6.74
CA LEU A 73 -17.92 17.07 -7.64
C LEU A 73 -17.70 15.84 -8.52
N THR A 74 -18.76 15.04 -8.75
CA THR A 74 -18.69 13.83 -9.59
C THR A 74 -18.13 14.16 -10.96
N ASN A 75 -17.11 13.40 -11.39
CA ASN A 75 -16.41 13.55 -12.68
C ASN A 75 -15.81 14.96 -12.92
N CYS A 76 -15.65 15.79 -11.90
CA CYS A 76 -15.00 17.09 -12.07
C CYS A 76 -13.55 16.94 -12.48
N VAL A 77 -13.06 17.89 -13.27
CA VAL A 77 -11.65 17.98 -13.63
C VAL A 77 -11.08 19.30 -13.10
N PHE A 78 -10.05 19.19 -12.25
CA PHE A 78 -9.25 20.31 -11.78
C PHE A 78 -7.87 20.23 -12.46
N GLU A 79 -7.65 21.08 -13.44
CA GLU A 79 -6.39 21.16 -14.16
C GLU A 79 -5.65 22.44 -13.75
N GLN A 80 -4.41 22.30 -13.22
CA GLN A 80 -3.56 23.42 -12.81
C GLN A 80 -4.25 24.41 -11.86
N CYS A 81 -5.11 23.91 -10.98
CA CYS A 81 -5.86 24.72 -10.02
C CYS A 81 -5.09 24.93 -8.70
N SER A 82 -5.53 25.95 -7.92
CA SER A 82 -5.12 26.06 -6.52
C SER A 82 -6.35 26.09 -5.60
N LEU A 83 -6.26 25.32 -4.50
CA LEU A 83 -7.28 25.20 -3.46
C LEU A 83 -6.68 25.64 -2.12
N ASP A 84 -6.78 26.92 -1.81
CA ASP A 84 -6.23 27.54 -0.61
C ASP A 84 -7.33 27.68 0.46
N ASP A 85 -7.23 26.97 1.57
CA ASP A 85 -8.22 26.97 2.65
C ASP A 85 -9.64 26.60 2.15
N VAL A 86 -9.72 25.45 1.47
CA VAL A 86 -10.96 24.92 0.89
C VAL A 86 -11.48 23.77 1.74
N CYS A 87 -12.79 23.76 1.99
CA CYS A 87 -13.48 22.65 2.66
C CYS A 87 -14.37 21.89 1.67
N VAL A 88 -14.12 20.60 1.49
CA VAL A 88 -14.92 19.67 0.67
C VAL A 88 -15.46 18.53 1.55
N ALA A 89 -15.59 18.78 2.86
CA ALA A 89 -16.01 17.76 3.80
C ALA A 89 -17.36 17.12 3.40
N GLN A 90 -17.43 15.78 3.49
CA GLN A 90 -18.58 14.97 3.09
C GLN A 90 -19.00 15.17 1.61
N GLY A 91 -18.10 15.69 0.76
CA GLY A 91 -18.34 15.88 -0.67
C GLY A 91 -18.31 14.56 -1.44
N ASN A 92 -18.91 14.58 -2.63
CA ASN A 92 -18.84 13.48 -3.58
C ASN A 92 -17.77 13.78 -4.64
N LEU A 93 -16.65 13.05 -4.57
CA LEU A 93 -15.50 13.16 -5.47
C LEU A 93 -15.41 11.97 -6.45
N ASN A 94 -16.51 11.24 -6.65
CA ASN A 94 -16.48 10.07 -7.52
C ASN A 94 -16.08 10.45 -8.95
N GLY A 95 -15.07 9.78 -9.49
CA GLY A 95 -14.52 10.08 -10.82
C GLY A 95 -13.81 11.43 -10.95
N CYS A 96 -13.66 12.19 -9.85
CA CYS A 96 -13.00 13.49 -9.89
C CYS A 96 -11.50 13.32 -10.19
N VAL A 97 -10.97 14.20 -11.04
CA VAL A 97 -9.56 14.23 -11.45
C VAL A 97 -8.92 15.54 -11.02
N MET A 98 -7.80 15.45 -10.31
CA MET A 98 -6.92 16.59 -10.00
C MET A 98 -5.59 16.39 -10.71
N ASN A 99 -5.25 17.22 -11.67
CA ASN A 99 -3.99 17.18 -12.37
C ASN A 99 -3.21 18.49 -12.17
N ALA A 100 -1.93 18.37 -11.81
CA ALA A 100 -1.06 19.51 -11.54
C ALA A 100 -1.68 20.57 -10.58
N THR A 101 -2.52 20.13 -9.65
CA THR A 101 -3.33 20.96 -8.75
C THR A 101 -2.65 21.10 -7.37
N GLN A 102 -2.65 22.32 -6.84
CA GLN A 102 -2.17 22.63 -5.49
C GLN A 102 -3.36 22.64 -4.55
N ALA A 103 -3.48 21.64 -3.68
CA ALA A 103 -4.61 21.49 -2.77
C ALA A 103 -4.17 21.24 -1.32
N ALA A 104 -2.95 21.66 -0.98
CA ALA A 104 -2.40 21.44 0.37
C ALA A 104 -3.34 21.98 1.47
N GLY A 105 -3.55 21.18 2.51
CA GLY A 105 -4.43 21.52 3.64
C GLY A 105 -5.92 21.45 3.37
N THR A 106 -6.35 21.10 2.16
CA THR A 106 -7.79 20.96 1.82
C THR A 106 -8.46 19.88 2.69
N ASP A 107 -9.67 20.15 3.12
CA ASP A 107 -10.46 19.23 3.93
C ASP A 107 -11.38 18.38 3.04
N PHE A 108 -11.05 17.09 2.91
CA PHE A 108 -11.85 16.05 2.25
C PHE A 108 -12.44 15.07 3.27
N SER A 109 -12.57 15.45 4.54
CA SER A 109 -13.05 14.54 5.59
C SER A 109 -14.44 13.99 5.29
N GLY A 110 -14.62 12.68 5.49
CA GLY A 110 -15.88 12.00 5.23
C GLY A 110 -16.31 11.96 3.76
N ALA A 111 -15.44 12.38 2.82
CA ALA A 111 -15.76 12.38 1.39
C ALA A 111 -15.88 10.96 0.81
N GLN A 112 -16.67 10.84 -0.26
CA GLN A 112 -16.72 9.66 -1.11
C GLN A 112 -15.85 9.91 -2.35
N ALA A 113 -14.89 9.03 -2.61
CA ALA A 113 -13.87 9.21 -3.64
C ALA A 113 -13.66 7.89 -4.42
N ASP A 114 -14.71 7.41 -5.08
CA ASP A 114 -14.61 6.25 -5.99
C ASP A 114 -14.05 6.70 -7.34
N GLY A 115 -12.93 6.07 -7.77
CA GLY A 115 -12.24 6.43 -9.00
C GLY A 115 -11.57 7.82 -8.97
N PHE A 116 -11.37 8.39 -7.78
CA PHE A 116 -10.64 9.66 -7.63
C PHE A 116 -9.21 9.54 -8.17
N SER A 117 -8.79 10.48 -8.99
CA SER A 117 -7.44 10.48 -9.57
C SER A 117 -6.71 11.77 -9.24
N CYS A 118 -5.51 11.63 -8.66
CA CYS A 118 -4.65 12.75 -8.31
C CYS A 118 -3.26 12.54 -8.90
N ILE A 119 -2.89 13.38 -9.87
CA ILE A 119 -1.65 13.24 -10.63
C ILE A 119 -0.87 14.54 -10.56
N LYS A 120 0.44 14.47 -10.31
CA LYS A 120 1.36 15.63 -10.27
C LYS A 120 0.88 16.77 -9.36
N SER A 121 0.15 16.43 -8.32
CA SER A 121 -0.53 17.40 -7.46
C SER A 121 0.07 17.43 -6.05
N ASP A 122 -0.25 18.48 -5.30
CA ASP A 122 0.13 18.59 -3.89
C ASP A 122 -1.10 18.46 -3.00
N LEU A 123 -1.16 17.37 -2.26
CA LEU A 123 -2.17 17.07 -1.24
C LEU A 123 -1.56 17.01 0.16
N SER A 124 -0.45 17.72 0.38
CA SER A 124 0.18 17.78 1.71
C SER A 124 -0.81 18.32 2.74
N ASP A 125 -0.80 17.74 3.94
CA ASP A 125 -1.67 18.11 5.06
C ASP A 125 -3.20 18.04 4.77
N CYS A 126 -3.62 17.43 3.66
CA CYS A 126 -5.03 17.21 3.36
C CYS A 126 -5.67 16.25 4.38
N ARG A 127 -6.94 16.47 4.66
CA ARG A 127 -7.72 15.61 5.56
C ARG A 127 -8.64 14.69 4.77
N PHE A 128 -8.37 13.38 4.80
CA PHE A 128 -9.20 12.30 4.24
C PHE A 128 -9.80 11.42 5.34
N HIS A 129 -9.73 11.87 6.61
CA HIS A 129 -10.20 11.06 7.73
C HIS A 129 -11.71 10.76 7.60
N ASP A 130 -12.10 9.57 8.06
CA ASP A 130 -13.47 9.06 7.97
C ASP A 130 -14.01 8.96 6.52
N GLY A 131 -13.15 9.12 5.50
CA GLY A 131 -13.51 9.05 4.08
C GLY A 131 -13.60 7.61 3.57
N ARG A 132 -14.37 7.44 2.48
CA ARG A 132 -14.39 6.20 1.70
C ARG A 132 -13.71 6.47 0.35
N ILE A 133 -12.60 5.75 0.13
CA ILE A 133 -11.73 5.92 -1.03
C ILE A 133 -11.65 4.57 -1.74
N GLU A 134 -12.28 4.44 -2.90
CA GLU A 134 -12.27 3.21 -3.68
C GLU A 134 -11.68 3.47 -5.08
N ALA A 135 -10.83 2.56 -5.56
CA ALA A 135 -10.19 2.62 -6.87
C ALA A 135 -9.48 3.96 -7.19
N ALA A 136 -9.04 4.67 -6.15
CA ALA A 136 -8.35 5.95 -6.33
C ALA A 136 -6.90 5.76 -6.79
N VAL A 137 -6.38 6.73 -7.55
CA VAL A 137 -5.00 6.73 -8.06
C VAL A 137 -4.27 7.97 -7.59
N PHE A 138 -3.15 7.77 -6.88
CA PHE A 138 -2.21 8.81 -6.50
C PHE A 138 -0.87 8.53 -7.19
N CYS A 139 -0.49 9.39 -8.12
CA CYS A 139 0.73 9.25 -8.92
C CYS A 139 1.47 10.58 -9.01
N GLU A 140 2.78 10.57 -8.79
CA GLU A 140 3.60 11.80 -8.77
C GLU A 140 3.00 12.88 -7.84
N THR A 141 2.29 12.47 -6.78
CA THR A 141 1.52 13.35 -5.89
C THR A 141 2.20 13.43 -4.53
N ARG A 142 2.25 14.63 -3.95
CA ARG A 142 2.77 14.82 -2.60
C ARG A 142 1.66 14.62 -1.58
N LEU A 143 1.91 13.78 -0.59
CA LEU A 143 0.96 13.42 0.49
C LEU A 143 1.55 13.66 1.90
N ALA A 144 2.62 14.44 2.03
CA ALA A 144 3.27 14.69 3.32
C ALA A 144 2.25 15.24 4.34
N GLY A 145 2.13 14.61 5.52
CA GLY A 145 1.21 15.03 6.57
C GLY A 145 -0.28 14.75 6.31
N ALA A 146 -0.64 14.19 5.16
CA ALA A 146 -2.04 13.88 4.86
C ALA A 146 -2.62 12.89 5.87
N ASP A 147 -3.88 13.11 6.24
CA ASP A 147 -4.57 12.38 7.31
C ASP A 147 -5.64 11.43 6.77
N PHE A 148 -5.35 10.13 6.82
CA PHE A 148 -6.27 9.04 6.47
C PHE A 148 -6.83 8.33 7.70
N THR A 149 -6.77 8.97 8.88
CA THR A 149 -7.29 8.37 10.14
C THR A 149 -8.73 7.88 9.94
N ARG A 150 -8.99 6.61 10.28
CA ARG A 150 -10.30 5.94 10.13
C ARG A 150 -10.84 5.89 8.69
N ALA A 151 -10.04 6.21 7.67
CA ALA A 151 -10.46 6.08 6.28
C ALA A 151 -10.60 4.60 5.87
N GLU A 152 -11.57 4.32 5.02
CA GLU A 152 -11.71 3.04 4.34
C GLU A 152 -11.16 3.16 2.91
N VAL A 153 -10.01 2.50 2.66
CA VAL A 153 -9.29 2.57 1.39
C VAL A 153 -9.32 1.21 0.71
N ARG A 154 -9.89 1.15 -0.49
CA ARG A 154 -10.01 -0.09 -1.27
C ARG A 154 -9.50 0.10 -2.68
N LYS A 155 -8.74 -0.88 -3.19
CA LYS A 155 -8.24 -0.92 -4.58
C LYS A 155 -7.51 0.36 -5.01
N ALA A 156 -7.07 1.18 -4.07
CA ALA A 156 -6.34 2.40 -4.38
C ALA A 156 -4.89 2.09 -4.78
N VAL A 157 -4.30 3.00 -5.54
CA VAL A 157 -2.92 2.90 -6.01
C VAL A 157 -2.12 4.08 -5.49
N PHE A 158 -1.09 3.78 -4.68
CA PHE A 158 -0.05 4.69 -4.25
C PHE A 158 1.25 4.19 -4.89
N TYR A 159 1.68 4.82 -5.97
CA TYR A 159 2.83 4.34 -6.74
C TYR A 159 3.98 5.33 -6.71
N GLN A 160 5.15 4.87 -6.27
CA GLN A 160 6.40 5.67 -6.18
C GLN A 160 6.24 6.94 -5.32
N LEU A 161 5.54 6.86 -4.21
CA LEU A 161 5.29 8.00 -3.34
C LEU A 161 6.09 7.92 -2.03
N ASP A 162 6.37 9.09 -1.45
CA ASP A 162 6.82 9.21 -0.07
C ASP A 162 5.58 9.27 0.85
N LEU A 163 5.37 8.19 1.60
CA LEU A 163 4.25 8.01 2.51
C LEU A 163 4.70 7.98 3.98
N THR A 164 5.94 8.39 4.25
CA THR A 164 6.55 8.31 5.60
C THR A 164 5.87 9.20 6.63
N GLN A 165 5.16 10.23 6.19
CA GLN A 165 4.48 11.19 7.06
C GLN A 165 2.95 11.07 7.05
N LEU A 166 2.38 10.04 6.43
CA LEU A 166 0.95 9.81 6.47
C LEU A 166 0.46 9.52 7.90
N ARG A 167 -0.72 10.01 8.22
CA ARG A 167 -1.44 9.62 9.43
C ARG A 167 -2.44 8.52 9.05
N LEU A 168 -2.24 7.34 9.63
CA LEU A 168 -2.98 6.13 9.23
C LEU A 168 -3.76 5.49 10.40
N ALA A 169 -3.89 6.18 11.54
CA ALA A 169 -4.52 5.60 12.73
C ALA A 169 -5.93 5.04 12.39
N ASP A 170 -6.16 3.77 12.74
CA ASP A 170 -7.43 3.07 12.53
C ASP A 170 -7.93 3.01 11.07
N ALA A 171 -7.10 3.38 10.10
CA ALA A 171 -7.45 3.22 8.70
C ALA A 171 -7.54 1.73 8.32
N SER A 172 -8.25 1.41 7.24
CA SER A 172 -8.29 0.06 6.69
C SER A 172 -7.97 0.08 5.20
N PHE A 173 -7.13 -0.90 4.78
CA PHE A 173 -6.69 -1.01 3.40
C PHE A 173 -7.03 -2.39 2.86
N HIS A 174 -7.70 -2.44 1.73
CA HIS A 174 -8.05 -3.68 1.04
C HIS A 174 -7.63 -3.61 -0.42
N ASP A 175 -6.97 -4.65 -0.93
CA ASP A 175 -6.54 -4.74 -2.33
C ASP A 175 -5.74 -3.49 -2.80
N THR A 176 -5.11 -2.77 -1.87
CA THR A 176 -4.44 -1.48 -2.11
C THR A 176 -2.98 -1.69 -2.50
N VAL A 177 -2.50 -0.92 -3.46
CA VAL A 177 -1.15 -1.01 -4.01
C VAL A 177 -0.27 0.11 -3.44
N PHE A 178 0.85 -0.26 -2.80
CA PHE A 178 1.91 0.62 -2.29
C PHE A 178 3.25 0.37 -3.00
N ALA A 179 3.20 -0.05 -4.26
CA ALA A 179 4.39 -0.47 -4.98
C ALA A 179 5.42 0.65 -5.12
N GLU A 180 6.69 0.31 -4.87
CA GLU A 180 7.84 1.21 -4.99
C GLU A 180 7.74 2.50 -4.14
N SER A 181 6.82 2.53 -3.18
CA SER A 181 6.61 3.66 -2.27
C SER A 181 7.45 3.52 -0.99
N SER A 182 7.78 4.65 -0.37
CA SER A 182 8.47 4.70 0.92
C SER A 182 7.46 4.79 2.06
N LEU A 183 7.51 3.82 2.97
CA LEU A 183 6.78 3.78 4.24
C LEU A 183 7.78 3.58 5.40
N VAL A 184 9.01 4.08 5.26
CA VAL A 184 10.07 3.94 6.28
C VAL A 184 9.59 4.48 7.62
N GLY A 185 9.73 3.67 8.68
CA GLY A 185 9.35 4.03 10.04
C GLY A 185 7.85 4.22 10.29
N GLN A 186 7.00 3.91 9.29
CA GLN A 186 5.55 4.10 9.41
C GLN A 186 4.93 3.26 10.52
N GLN A 187 4.00 3.86 11.25
CA GLN A 187 3.30 3.20 12.36
C GLN A 187 2.00 2.58 11.85
N MET A 188 2.03 1.25 11.65
CA MET A 188 0.91 0.48 11.10
C MET A 188 0.45 -0.62 12.06
N ARG A 189 0.60 -0.37 13.39
CA ARG A 189 0.20 -1.33 14.42
C ARG A 189 -1.28 -1.62 14.37
N GLY A 190 -1.64 -2.90 14.40
CA GLY A 190 -3.03 -3.35 14.40
C GLY A 190 -3.82 -3.00 13.12
N GLN A 191 -3.17 -2.46 12.10
CA GLN A 191 -3.84 -2.07 10.85
C GLN A 191 -4.44 -3.28 10.13
N ARG A 192 -5.56 -3.05 9.46
CA ARG A 192 -6.20 -4.02 8.57
C ARG A 192 -5.76 -3.76 7.14
N MET A 193 -4.86 -4.62 6.63
CA MET A 193 -4.22 -4.45 5.32
C MET A 193 -4.32 -5.74 4.50
N HIS A 194 -5.54 -6.19 4.25
CA HIS A 194 -5.78 -7.45 3.56
C HIS A 194 -5.53 -7.34 2.05
N ARG A 195 -4.77 -8.29 1.47
CA ARG A 195 -4.45 -8.37 0.04
C ARG A 195 -3.72 -7.13 -0.52
N CYS A 196 -3.02 -6.38 0.33
CA CYS A 196 -2.25 -5.23 -0.12
C CYS A 196 -0.96 -5.63 -0.84
N GLN A 197 -0.50 -4.78 -1.77
CA GLN A 197 0.68 -5.01 -2.59
C GLN A 197 1.78 -4.02 -2.18
N PHE A 198 2.85 -4.53 -1.55
CA PHE A 198 4.04 -3.78 -1.15
C PHE A 198 5.25 -4.12 -2.04
N VAL A 199 5.00 -4.42 -3.31
CA VAL A 199 6.06 -4.84 -4.25
C VAL A 199 7.14 -3.77 -4.33
N ARG A 200 8.39 -4.14 -3.97
CA ARG A 200 9.56 -3.25 -3.92
C ARG A 200 9.38 -2.00 -3.05
N ALA A 201 8.42 -1.99 -2.13
CA ALA A 201 8.24 -0.90 -1.18
C ALA A 201 9.40 -0.82 -0.19
N ASP A 202 9.73 0.38 0.27
CA ASP A 202 10.69 0.59 1.35
C ASP A 202 9.93 0.67 2.69
N LEU A 203 9.99 -0.43 3.44
CA LEU A 203 9.30 -0.65 4.72
C LEU A 203 10.29 -0.76 5.89
N ARG A 204 11.52 -0.27 5.72
CA ARG A 204 12.53 -0.33 6.78
C ARG A 204 12.03 0.36 8.05
N ASP A 205 12.27 -0.29 9.18
CA ASP A 205 11.86 0.20 10.50
C ASP A 205 10.34 0.44 10.67
N ALA A 206 9.50 -0.01 9.74
CA ALA A 206 8.04 0.10 9.85
C ALA A 206 7.50 -0.81 10.95
N ASP A 207 6.49 -0.34 11.69
CA ASP A 207 5.87 -1.10 12.78
C ASP A 207 4.50 -1.66 12.36
N PHE A 208 4.47 -2.94 12.01
CA PHE A 208 3.27 -3.72 11.69
C PHE A 208 2.77 -4.56 12.87
N THR A 209 3.28 -4.34 14.09
CA THR A 209 2.91 -5.18 15.24
C THR A 209 1.39 -5.41 15.31
N ALA A 210 0.99 -6.68 15.40
CA ALA A 210 -0.41 -7.14 15.44
C ALA A 210 -1.28 -6.71 14.24
N ALA A 211 -0.70 -6.29 13.12
CA ALA A 211 -1.46 -5.98 11.91
C ALA A 211 -2.01 -7.26 11.23
N ASN A 212 -3.14 -7.12 10.52
CA ASN A 212 -3.61 -8.16 9.60
C ASN A 212 -3.07 -7.91 8.20
N LEU A 213 -2.18 -8.80 7.77
CA LEU A 213 -1.48 -8.74 6.49
C LEU A 213 -1.78 -9.97 5.61
N ALA A 214 -2.90 -10.65 5.87
CA ALA A 214 -3.26 -11.85 5.13
C ALA A 214 -3.31 -11.60 3.63
N TYR A 215 -2.70 -12.52 2.86
CA TYR A 215 -2.58 -12.44 1.39
C TYR A 215 -1.81 -11.22 0.86
N CYS A 216 -1.06 -10.52 1.68
CA CYS A 216 -0.23 -9.40 1.22
C CYS A 216 0.98 -9.87 0.41
N ASN A 217 1.43 -9.03 -0.50
CA ASN A 217 2.59 -9.29 -1.34
C ASN A 217 3.71 -8.31 -1.04
N PHE A 218 4.81 -8.80 -0.47
CA PHE A 218 6.03 -8.07 -0.13
C PHE A 218 7.20 -8.43 -1.07
N HIS A 219 6.92 -8.86 -2.32
CA HIS A 219 7.97 -9.23 -3.26
C HIS A 219 9.00 -8.10 -3.41
N GLY A 220 10.27 -8.41 -3.12
CA GLY A 220 11.38 -7.47 -3.20
C GLY A 220 11.28 -6.27 -2.26
N ALA A 221 10.38 -6.30 -1.27
CA ALA A 221 10.24 -5.23 -0.30
C ALA A 221 11.45 -5.18 0.65
N LYS A 222 11.81 -3.99 1.11
CA LYS A 222 12.83 -3.78 2.13
C LYS A 222 12.16 -3.71 3.49
N LEU A 223 12.37 -4.72 4.31
CA LEU A 223 11.78 -4.89 5.64
C LEU A 223 12.84 -4.89 6.75
N SER A 224 14.09 -4.50 6.44
CA SER A 224 15.17 -4.52 7.44
C SER A 224 14.78 -3.68 8.66
N GLY A 225 14.90 -4.26 9.87
CA GLY A 225 14.50 -3.63 11.12
C GLY A 225 13.00 -3.48 11.34
N ALA A 226 12.14 -3.93 10.41
CA ALA A 226 10.69 -3.85 10.58
C ALA A 226 10.20 -4.73 11.74
N ARG A 227 9.09 -4.32 12.34
CA ARG A 227 8.45 -5.06 13.43
C ARG A 227 7.16 -5.71 12.91
N LEU A 228 7.16 -7.03 12.92
CA LEU A 228 6.05 -7.88 12.49
C LEU A 228 5.60 -8.79 13.66
N ASP A 229 5.85 -8.39 14.91
CA ASP A 229 5.47 -9.17 16.08
C ASP A 229 3.94 -9.35 16.14
N GLY A 230 3.47 -10.58 16.27
CA GLY A 230 2.06 -10.92 16.38
C GLY A 230 1.22 -10.61 15.14
N VAL A 231 1.82 -10.41 13.96
CA VAL A 231 1.04 -10.20 12.73
C VAL A 231 0.22 -11.43 12.37
N ASP A 232 -0.94 -11.20 11.77
CA ASP A 232 -1.74 -12.21 11.10
C ASP A 232 -1.52 -12.10 9.58
N ALA A 233 -0.60 -12.92 9.04
CA ALA A 233 -0.13 -12.83 7.67
C ALA A 233 -0.09 -14.19 6.93
N PRO A 234 -1.14 -15.02 7.02
CA PRO A 234 -1.18 -16.27 6.26
C PRO A 234 -1.24 -15.98 4.76
N PHE A 235 -0.67 -16.89 3.94
CA PHE A 235 -0.63 -16.80 2.48
C PHE A 235 0.07 -15.55 1.94
N SER A 236 0.89 -14.87 2.74
CA SER A 236 1.66 -13.70 2.30
C SER A 236 2.90 -14.11 1.52
N ILE A 237 3.32 -13.23 0.60
CA ILE A 237 4.47 -13.47 -0.28
C ILE A 237 5.60 -12.52 0.12
N PHE A 238 6.73 -13.08 0.56
CA PHE A 238 7.97 -12.37 0.87
C PHE A 238 9.11 -12.81 -0.08
N TYR A 239 8.77 -13.16 -1.31
CA TYR A 239 9.73 -13.57 -2.32
C TYR A 239 10.78 -12.46 -2.56
N GLU A 240 12.08 -12.80 -2.46
CA GLU A 240 13.19 -11.84 -2.58
C GLU A 240 13.12 -10.62 -1.62
N ALA A 241 12.34 -10.70 -0.55
CA ALA A 241 12.28 -9.60 0.42
C ALA A 241 13.56 -9.53 1.26
N ASP A 242 14.00 -8.30 1.58
CA ASP A 242 15.08 -8.03 2.52
C ASP A 242 14.49 -7.75 3.90
N GLY A 243 14.42 -8.77 4.75
CA GLY A 243 13.91 -8.71 6.11
C GLY A 243 15.00 -8.75 7.18
N GLN A 244 16.24 -8.48 6.84
CA GLN A 244 17.36 -8.62 7.76
C GLN A 244 17.13 -7.94 9.12
N GLY A 245 17.23 -8.69 10.21
CA GLY A 245 17.06 -8.18 11.57
C GLY A 245 15.63 -7.78 11.95
N ALA A 246 14.63 -8.10 11.13
CA ALA A 246 13.24 -7.87 11.48
C ALA A 246 12.80 -8.73 12.68
N ALA A 247 11.79 -8.25 13.42
CA ALA A 247 11.16 -9.00 14.50
C ALA A 247 9.82 -9.57 14.02
N CYS A 248 9.67 -10.89 14.06
CA CYS A 248 8.46 -11.61 13.61
C CYS A 248 7.97 -12.58 14.69
N ARG A 249 8.09 -12.22 15.98
CA ARG A 249 7.74 -13.11 17.10
C ARG A 249 6.22 -13.28 17.20
N ASP A 250 5.82 -14.51 17.59
CA ASP A 250 4.42 -14.85 17.80
C ASP A 250 3.52 -14.56 16.57
N ALA A 251 4.08 -14.52 15.36
CA ALA A 251 3.41 -14.20 14.12
C ALA A 251 2.70 -15.43 13.51
N ALA A 252 1.54 -15.23 12.90
CA ALA A 252 0.82 -16.24 12.13
C ALA A 252 1.21 -16.10 10.65
N LEU A 253 2.12 -16.96 10.18
CA LEU A 253 2.73 -16.92 8.84
C LEU A 253 2.54 -18.25 8.08
N SER A 254 1.50 -19.01 8.41
CA SER A 254 1.24 -20.28 7.72
C SER A 254 1.00 -20.05 6.22
N ASP A 255 1.48 -21.00 5.40
CA ASP A 255 1.35 -20.95 3.94
C ASP A 255 2.05 -19.72 3.27
N SER A 256 2.95 -19.05 3.97
CA SER A 256 3.70 -17.90 3.44
C SER A 256 4.89 -18.34 2.56
N ILE A 257 5.31 -17.46 1.65
CA ILE A 257 6.37 -17.73 0.66
C ILE A 257 7.56 -16.81 0.92
N TRP A 258 8.70 -17.38 1.33
CA TRP A 258 9.96 -16.70 1.64
C TRP A 258 11.10 -17.12 0.69
N VAL A 259 10.76 -17.57 -0.51
CA VAL A 259 11.76 -18.05 -1.48
C VAL A 259 12.75 -16.94 -1.81
N GLN A 260 14.06 -17.25 -1.69
CA GLN A 260 15.15 -16.30 -1.93
C GLN A 260 15.14 -15.04 -1.01
N ALA A 261 14.33 -15.02 0.04
CA ALA A 261 14.32 -13.91 0.98
C ALA A 261 15.62 -13.86 1.81
N ASP A 262 16.07 -12.66 2.12
CA ASP A 262 17.13 -12.42 3.09
C ASP A 262 16.50 -12.19 4.46
N ILE A 263 16.50 -13.22 5.28
CA ILE A 263 15.95 -13.21 6.64
C ILE A 263 17.03 -13.44 7.69
N ARG A 264 18.26 -13.02 7.40
CA ARG A 264 19.37 -13.14 8.36
C ARG A 264 19.06 -12.39 9.64
N ASN A 265 19.30 -13.05 10.77
CA ASN A 265 19.07 -12.53 12.12
C ASN A 265 17.61 -12.12 12.41
N VAL A 266 16.63 -12.63 11.66
CA VAL A 266 15.21 -12.46 11.97
C VAL A 266 14.85 -13.31 13.19
N ASP A 267 13.96 -12.80 14.04
CA ASP A 267 13.42 -13.53 15.18
C ASP A 267 11.98 -14.00 14.89
N PHE A 268 11.80 -15.30 14.60
CA PHE A 268 10.52 -15.96 14.44
C PHE A 268 10.06 -16.71 15.68
N SER A 269 10.66 -16.44 16.84
CA SER A 269 10.35 -17.20 18.06
C SER A 269 8.85 -17.21 18.35
N GLY A 270 8.29 -18.39 18.61
CA GLY A 270 6.87 -18.59 18.92
C GLY A 270 5.92 -18.50 17.73
N SER A 271 6.41 -18.26 16.52
CA SER A 271 5.59 -18.07 15.32
C SER A 271 5.08 -19.37 14.71
N LYS A 272 4.08 -19.26 13.82
CA LYS A 272 3.55 -20.35 13.01
C LYS A 272 3.98 -20.18 11.56
N LEU A 273 4.88 -21.04 11.10
CA LEU A 273 5.36 -21.10 9.71
C LEU A 273 4.92 -22.42 9.05
N ASP A 274 3.80 -23.00 9.48
CA ASP A 274 3.32 -24.28 8.92
C ASP A 274 3.11 -24.14 7.41
N ARG A 275 3.64 -25.09 6.64
CA ARG A 275 3.60 -25.10 5.17
C ARG A 275 4.23 -23.87 4.50
N ALA A 276 5.02 -23.10 5.23
CA ALA A 276 5.77 -22.00 4.64
C ALA A 276 6.88 -22.50 3.71
N VAL A 277 7.15 -21.77 2.63
CA VAL A 277 8.18 -22.13 1.65
C VAL A 277 9.36 -21.16 1.79
N LEU A 278 10.49 -21.69 2.33
CA LEU A 278 11.72 -20.91 2.58
C LEU A 278 12.88 -21.39 1.67
N GLN A 279 12.55 -21.89 0.48
CA GLN A 279 13.56 -22.40 -0.45
C GLN A 279 14.56 -21.29 -0.82
N HIS A 280 15.87 -21.63 -0.80
CA HIS A 280 16.96 -20.71 -1.10
C HIS A 280 17.05 -19.45 -0.22
N ALA A 281 16.29 -19.39 0.90
CA ALA A 281 16.33 -18.24 1.80
C ALA A 281 17.69 -18.16 2.53
N GLN A 282 18.12 -16.92 2.82
CA GLN A 282 19.27 -16.67 3.69
C GLN A 282 18.80 -16.56 5.13
N CYS A 283 18.99 -17.61 5.90
CA CYS A 283 18.52 -17.74 7.28
C CYS A 283 19.67 -17.72 8.30
N ASN A 284 20.83 -17.14 7.96
CA ASN A 284 21.97 -17.14 8.88
C ASN A 284 21.64 -16.42 10.19
N GLY A 285 21.84 -17.08 11.32
CA GLY A 285 21.55 -16.53 12.64
C GLY A 285 20.08 -16.27 12.93
N THR A 286 19.16 -16.80 12.11
CA THR A 286 17.72 -16.67 12.30
C THR A 286 17.25 -17.51 13.47
N ARG A 287 16.34 -16.99 14.29
CA ARG A 287 15.75 -17.72 15.42
C ARG A 287 14.40 -18.30 15.05
N PHE A 288 14.30 -19.62 15.15
CA PHE A 288 13.07 -20.39 15.03
C PHE A 288 12.69 -21.07 16.35
N SER A 289 13.13 -20.53 17.49
CA SER A 289 12.84 -21.13 18.80
C SER A 289 11.34 -21.15 19.07
N ARG A 290 10.79 -22.30 19.50
CA ARG A 290 9.35 -22.54 19.74
C ARG A 290 8.45 -22.26 18.51
N THR A 291 9.00 -22.29 17.31
CA THR A 291 8.27 -22.07 16.06
C THR A 291 7.60 -23.36 15.60
N SER A 292 6.36 -23.28 15.12
CA SER A 292 5.72 -24.38 14.39
C SER A 292 6.16 -24.35 12.92
N LEU A 293 6.70 -25.48 12.44
CA LEU A 293 7.29 -25.63 11.11
C LEU A 293 6.67 -26.83 10.35
N GLU A 294 5.46 -27.26 10.72
CA GLU A 294 4.83 -28.42 10.10
C GLU A 294 4.70 -28.25 8.58
N GLY A 295 5.30 -29.17 7.81
CA GLY A 295 5.24 -29.19 6.35
C GLY A 295 5.96 -28.02 5.67
N SER A 296 6.75 -27.23 6.39
CA SER A 296 7.54 -26.15 5.79
C SER A 296 8.73 -26.70 5.00
N ASP A 297 9.20 -25.93 4.03
CA ASP A 297 10.25 -26.32 3.09
C ASP A 297 11.43 -25.33 3.10
N PHE A 298 12.55 -25.77 3.67
CA PHE A 298 13.83 -25.07 3.71
C PHE A 298 14.84 -25.60 2.66
N SER A 299 14.38 -26.23 1.59
CA SER A 299 15.29 -26.76 0.59
C SER A 299 16.23 -25.68 0.06
N TYR A 300 17.53 -26.00 0.08
CA TYR A 300 18.63 -25.12 -0.34
C TYR A 300 18.78 -23.82 0.47
N ALA A 301 18.09 -23.66 1.59
CA ALA A 301 18.26 -22.50 2.47
C ALA A 301 19.62 -22.51 3.16
N ASN A 302 20.17 -21.35 3.49
CA ASN A 302 21.37 -21.21 4.30
C ASN A 302 20.98 -21.02 5.77
N LEU A 303 21.14 -22.04 6.57
CA LEU A 303 20.77 -22.11 8.00
C LEU A 303 21.99 -22.01 8.94
N THR A 304 23.13 -21.51 8.46
CA THR A 304 24.33 -21.38 9.30
C THR A 304 24.04 -20.53 10.52
N GLY A 305 24.24 -21.09 11.73
CA GLY A 305 23.97 -20.41 12.99
C GLY A 305 22.48 -20.19 13.30
N ALA A 306 21.55 -20.80 12.56
CA ALA A 306 20.13 -20.73 12.88
C ALA A 306 19.80 -21.54 14.14
N GLU A 307 18.89 -21.03 14.98
CA GLU A 307 18.49 -21.61 16.26
C GLU A 307 17.08 -22.22 16.16
N PHE A 308 16.91 -23.49 16.62
CA PHE A 308 15.63 -24.21 16.55
C PHE A 308 15.22 -24.81 17.92
N ASP A 309 15.57 -24.13 19.01
CA ASP A 309 15.22 -24.60 20.35
C ASP A 309 13.70 -24.74 20.50
N ASP A 310 13.28 -25.94 20.93
CA ASP A 310 11.86 -26.29 21.10
C ASP A 310 10.97 -26.06 19.84
N ALA A 311 11.56 -25.99 18.64
CA ALA A 311 10.80 -25.93 17.40
C ALA A 311 10.05 -27.23 17.11
N CYS A 312 8.84 -27.14 16.57
CA CYS A 312 8.01 -28.28 16.21
C CYS A 312 8.21 -28.62 14.73
N PHE A 313 8.81 -29.80 14.47
CA PHE A 313 9.00 -30.34 13.13
C PHE A 313 7.98 -31.44 12.86
N ALA A 314 7.27 -31.38 11.75
CA ALA A 314 6.47 -32.46 11.24
C ALA A 314 6.49 -32.42 9.72
N ARG A 315 7.17 -33.33 9.08
CA ARG A 315 7.39 -33.36 7.62
C ARG A 315 8.07 -32.07 7.10
N THR A 316 8.97 -31.50 7.89
CA THR A 316 9.70 -30.27 7.55
C THR A 316 10.89 -30.63 6.66
N GLY A 317 10.97 -30.07 5.45
CA GLY A 317 11.98 -30.38 4.43
C GLY A 317 13.23 -29.51 4.55
N PHE A 318 14.42 -30.13 4.52
CA PHE A 318 15.73 -29.48 4.55
C PHE A 318 16.65 -29.98 3.41
N HIS A 319 16.08 -30.43 2.30
CA HIS A 319 16.86 -30.98 1.19
C HIS A 319 17.89 -29.98 0.65
N GLY A 320 19.17 -30.34 0.70
CA GLY A 320 20.25 -29.47 0.21
C GLY A 320 20.48 -28.20 1.02
N ALA A 321 19.84 -28.03 2.18
CA ALA A 321 20.08 -26.90 3.06
C ALA A 321 21.51 -26.89 3.61
N ILE A 322 22.10 -25.71 3.76
CA ILE A 322 23.40 -25.51 4.40
C ILE A 322 23.18 -25.32 5.89
N SER A 323 23.55 -26.33 6.69
CA SER A 323 23.31 -26.35 8.14
C SER A 323 24.45 -27.05 8.88
N PRO A 324 25.66 -26.46 8.87
CA PRO A 324 26.86 -27.18 9.40
C PRO A 324 26.75 -27.48 10.89
N ASP A 325 25.99 -26.71 11.63
CA ASP A 325 25.91 -26.80 13.09
C ASP A 325 24.66 -27.56 13.60
N ILE A 326 23.83 -28.11 12.69
CA ILE A 326 22.55 -28.71 13.04
C ILE A 326 22.58 -30.24 12.76
N ALA A 327 22.33 -31.02 13.77
CA ALA A 327 22.19 -32.50 13.65
C ALA A 327 20.70 -32.87 13.46
N TRP A 328 20.19 -32.84 12.24
CA TRP A 328 18.75 -33.07 11.93
C TRP A 328 18.19 -34.38 12.50
N ARG A 329 19.04 -35.42 12.65
CA ARG A 329 18.63 -36.70 13.27
C ARG A 329 18.17 -36.56 14.72
N ALA A 330 18.55 -35.48 15.40
CA ALA A 330 18.11 -35.19 16.76
C ALA A 330 16.73 -34.48 16.79
N HIS A 331 16.18 -34.08 15.63
CA HIS A 331 14.93 -33.36 15.51
C HIS A 331 13.85 -34.23 14.85
N PRO A 332 12.97 -34.91 15.62
CA PRO A 332 11.92 -35.75 15.08
C PRO A 332 10.99 -34.96 14.12
N GLY A 333 10.72 -35.51 12.93
CA GLY A 333 9.88 -34.87 11.91
C GLY A 333 10.65 -33.99 10.92
N ALA A 334 11.94 -33.72 11.13
CA ALA A 334 12.80 -33.08 10.13
C ALA A 334 13.21 -34.09 9.04
N ILE A 335 13.11 -33.70 7.78
CA ILE A 335 13.48 -34.47 6.58
C ILE A 335 14.71 -33.82 5.96
N GLU A 336 15.90 -34.33 6.33
CA GLU A 336 17.18 -33.80 5.86
C GLU A 336 17.37 -33.97 4.35
N ARG A 337 16.83 -35.05 3.78
CA ARG A 337 16.98 -35.36 2.36
C ARG A 337 15.68 -35.90 1.77
N ASP A 338 15.20 -35.23 0.77
CA ASP A 338 14.15 -35.76 -0.11
C ASP A 338 14.77 -36.73 -1.10
N GLN A 339 14.42 -38.03 -0.95
CA GLN A 339 15.03 -39.10 -1.73
C GLN A 339 14.59 -39.04 -3.21
N GLU A 340 13.32 -38.71 -3.49
CA GLU A 340 12.80 -38.61 -4.86
C GLU A 340 13.46 -37.48 -5.62
N LEU A 341 13.59 -36.32 -5.00
CA LEU A 341 14.27 -35.16 -5.57
C LEU A 341 15.77 -35.44 -5.77
N ALA A 342 16.42 -36.08 -4.84
CA ALA A 342 17.83 -36.48 -4.94
C ALA A 342 18.08 -37.44 -6.12
N ASP A 343 17.20 -38.41 -6.29
CA ASP A 343 17.29 -39.38 -7.39
C ASP A 343 17.05 -38.73 -8.75
N ALA A 344 16.08 -37.80 -8.85
CA ALA A 344 15.83 -37.03 -10.03
C ALA A 344 17.03 -36.14 -10.42
N GLN A 345 17.66 -35.49 -9.45
CA GLN A 345 18.86 -34.68 -9.67
C GLN A 345 20.07 -35.54 -10.12
N ALA A 346 20.26 -36.72 -9.51
CA ALA A 346 21.30 -37.62 -9.89
C ALA A 346 21.09 -38.16 -11.32
N TRP A 347 19.86 -38.37 -11.73
CA TRP A 347 19.54 -38.76 -13.11
C TRP A 347 19.83 -37.62 -14.10
N SER A 348 19.44 -36.38 -13.81
CA SER A 348 19.72 -35.21 -14.67
C SER A 348 21.23 -35.02 -14.88
N ARG A 349 22.03 -35.01 -13.81
CA ARG A 349 23.50 -34.87 -13.91
C ARG A 349 24.12 -35.92 -14.81
N ARG A 350 23.69 -37.19 -14.67
CA ARG A 350 24.18 -38.29 -15.51
C ARG A 350 23.83 -38.12 -16.99
N ARG A 351 22.73 -37.47 -17.28
CA ARG A 351 22.30 -37.15 -18.65
C ARG A 351 23.17 -36.06 -19.26
N ASP A 352 23.44 -35.00 -18.50
CA ASP A 352 24.25 -33.89 -18.95
C ASP A 352 25.71 -34.30 -19.19
N GLU A 353 26.27 -35.11 -18.30
CA GLU A 353 27.62 -35.70 -18.47
C GLU A 353 27.75 -36.63 -19.70
N ARG A 354 26.68 -37.30 -20.13
CA ARG A 354 26.66 -38.08 -21.37
C ARG A 354 26.62 -37.19 -22.61
N SER A 355 25.77 -36.17 -22.59
CA SER A 355 25.68 -35.21 -23.68
C SER A 355 27.01 -34.51 -23.96
N GLU A 356 27.73 -34.08 -22.92
CA GLU A 356 29.04 -33.48 -23.02
C GLU A 356 30.17 -34.43 -23.54
N ARG A 357 30.00 -35.78 -23.36
CA ARG A 357 30.90 -36.80 -23.89
C ARG A 357 30.62 -37.10 -25.36
N ASP A 358 29.37 -37.02 -25.79
CA ASP A 358 28.97 -37.32 -27.17
C ASP A 358 29.29 -36.12 -28.11
N ASP A 359 29.47 -34.92 -27.56
CA ASP A 359 29.83 -33.69 -28.28
C ASP A 359 31.39 -33.49 -28.40
N ARG A 360 32.20 -34.41 -27.85
CA ARG A 360 33.68 -34.41 -27.95
C ARG A 360 34.17 -35.53 -28.86
#